data_dcc0e0fa1bc239ed4d1cc6ae9423ac54
#
_entry.id   dcc0e0fa1bc239ed4d1cc6ae9423ac54
#
_cell.length_a   1.000
_cell.length_b   1.000
_cell.length_c   1.000
_cell.angle_alpha   90.00
_cell.angle_beta   90.00
_cell.angle_gamma   90.00
#
_symmetry.space_group_name_H-M   'P 1'
#
loop_
_entity.id
_entity.type
_entity.pdbx_description
1 polymer ?
#
loop_
_entity_poly.entity_id
_entity_poly.type
_entity_poly.pdbx_seq_one_letter_code
_entity_poly.pdbx_strand_id
1 'polypeptide(L)'
;MKKTLFVLLCLLISLTAARGGDKITTTNPERLPVQARKFLSEHFSDTRISIIKIEPKGSATTYDVLMENGVAVAFNHKGMWTEMDAKVGSVPQSAIPADILQYARDRFPGCEVQAAKRDGKNTEIKL
;
A
#
# COMPACT_ATOMS: atom_id res chain seq x y z
N MET A 1 -16.12 -34.94 -15.19
CA MET A 1 -16.63 -35.08 -13.83
C MET A 1 -15.63 -34.71 -12.76
N LYS A 2 -14.40 -35.25 -12.81
CA LYS A 2 -13.37 -34.87 -11.85
C LYS A 2 -13.02 -33.38 -11.85
N LYS A 3 -13.04 -32.74 -13.03
CA LYS A 3 -12.79 -31.31 -13.17
C LYS A 3 -13.88 -30.45 -12.52
N THR A 4 -15.13 -30.88 -12.64
CA THR A 4 -16.26 -30.16 -12.04
C THR A 4 -16.24 -30.25 -10.53
N LEU A 5 -15.86 -31.40 -9.98
CA LEU A 5 -15.70 -31.58 -8.53
C LEU A 5 -14.57 -30.72 -7.97
N PHE A 6 -13.48 -30.64 -8.70
CA PHE A 6 -12.32 -29.84 -8.30
C PHE A 6 -12.65 -28.35 -8.30
N VAL A 7 -13.38 -27.87 -9.31
CA VAL A 7 -13.83 -26.48 -9.39
C VAL A 7 -14.78 -26.14 -8.23
N LEU A 8 -15.67 -27.07 -7.90
CA LEU A 8 -16.60 -26.91 -6.78
C LEU A 8 -15.85 -26.81 -5.45
N LEU A 9 -14.81 -27.61 -5.27
CA LEU A 9 -13.97 -27.59 -4.07
C LEU A 9 -13.22 -26.25 -3.95
N CYS A 10 -12.69 -25.76 -5.06
CA CYS A 10 -12.03 -24.46 -5.09
C CYS A 10 -12.99 -23.33 -4.74
N LEU A 11 -14.23 -23.42 -5.21
CA LEU A 11 -15.26 -22.44 -4.92
C LEU A 11 -15.60 -22.43 -3.42
N LEU A 12 -15.70 -23.60 -2.81
CA LEU A 12 -15.96 -23.74 -1.37
C LEU A 12 -14.82 -23.17 -0.53
N ILE A 13 -13.58 -23.40 -0.95
CA ILE A 13 -12.41 -22.85 -0.27
C ILE A 13 -12.40 -21.34 -0.38
N SER A 14 -12.75 -20.79 -1.54
CA SER A 14 -12.85 -19.36 -1.74
C SER A 14 -13.93 -18.73 -0.85
N LEU A 15 -15.06 -19.38 -0.69
CA LEU A 15 -16.12 -18.94 0.22
C LEU A 15 -15.68 -18.98 1.68
N THR A 16 -14.92 -19.99 2.07
CA THR A 16 -14.43 -20.13 3.43
C THR A 16 -13.37 -19.05 3.73
N ALA A 17 -12.50 -18.75 2.77
CA ALA A 17 -11.51 -17.68 2.89
C ALA A 17 -12.17 -16.30 3.00
N ALA A 18 -13.30 -16.09 2.30
CA ALA A 18 -14.05 -14.84 2.38
C ALA A 18 -14.64 -14.56 3.76
N ARG A 19 -14.86 -15.59 4.57
CA ARG A 19 -15.35 -15.44 5.94
C ARG A 19 -14.28 -14.95 6.92
N GLY A 20 -12.99 -15.07 6.59
CA GLY A 20 -11.90 -14.71 7.45
C GLY A 20 -11.64 -13.21 7.59
N GLY A 21 -12.34 -12.38 6.81
CA GLY A 21 -12.22 -10.93 6.88
C GLY A 21 -12.79 -10.33 5.61
N ASP A 22 -13.85 -9.58 5.75
CA ASP A 22 -14.48 -8.92 4.60
C ASP A 22 -13.63 -7.73 4.18
N LYS A 23 -13.14 -7.76 2.94
CA LYS A 23 -12.45 -6.62 2.36
C LYS A 23 -13.46 -5.53 2.06
N ILE A 24 -13.15 -4.33 2.50
CA ILE A 24 -13.97 -3.15 2.27
C ILE A 24 -13.31 -2.31 1.19
N THR A 25 -14.06 -1.88 0.21
CA THR A 25 -13.60 -0.98 -0.84
C THR A 25 -14.36 0.34 -0.72
N THR A 26 -13.64 1.44 -0.65
CA THR A 26 -14.25 2.76 -0.49
C THR A 26 -13.39 3.83 -1.16
N THR A 27 -13.96 5.01 -1.37
CA THR A 27 -13.23 6.21 -1.79
C THR A 27 -13.20 7.27 -0.70
N ASN A 28 -13.82 7.00 0.44
CA ASN A 28 -13.94 7.95 1.54
C ASN A 28 -12.65 7.98 2.37
N PRO A 29 -11.87 9.08 2.35
CA PRO A 29 -10.62 9.16 3.10
C PRO A 29 -10.81 9.13 4.61
N GLU A 30 -12.01 9.42 5.12
CA GLU A 30 -12.29 9.36 6.56
C GLU A 30 -12.23 7.93 7.10
N ARG A 31 -12.28 6.93 6.23
CA ARG A 31 -12.09 5.54 6.62
C ARG A 31 -10.64 5.18 6.92
N LEU A 32 -9.70 6.06 6.58
CA LEU A 32 -8.28 5.89 6.88
C LEU A 32 -7.96 6.40 8.29
N PRO A 33 -6.96 5.82 8.97
CA PRO A 33 -6.43 6.41 10.20
C PRO A 33 -5.95 7.85 9.97
N VAL A 34 -6.00 8.66 11.02
CA VAL A 34 -5.60 10.07 10.94
C VAL A 34 -4.17 10.23 10.41
N GLN A 35 -3.26 9.37 10.87
CA GLN A 35 -1.85 9.44 10.42
C GLN A 35 -1.71 9.15 8.93
N ALA A 36 -2.49 8.21 8.39
CA ALA A 36 -2.48 7.93 6.96
C ALA A 36 -3.01 9.11 6.15
N ARG A 37 -4.11 9.74 6.61
CA ARG A 37 -4.65 10.93 5.95
C ARG A 37 -3.65 12.08 5.96
N LYS A 38 -2.97 12.29 7.07
CA LYS A 38 -1.94 13.32 7.19
C LYS A 38 -0.78 13.06 6.23
N PHE A 39 -0.32 11.82 6.17
CA PHE A 39 0.74 11.41 5.26
C PHE A 39 0.37 11.70 3.80
N LEU A 40 -0.84 11.34 3.39
CA LEU A 40 -1.30 11.57 2.02
C LEU A 40 -1.43 13.07 1.71
N SER A 41 -1.89 13.88 2.66
CA SER A 41 -1.99 15.31 2.45
C SER A 41 -0.63 16.00 2.36
N GLU A 42 0.39 15.48 3.04
CA GLU A 42 1.74 16.04 3.01
C GLU A 42 2.52 15.64 1.76
N HIS A 43 2.39 14.40 1.31
CA HIS A 43 3.23 13.84 0.25
C HIS A 43 2.51 13.60 -1.07
N PHE A 44 1.19 13.60 -1.10
CA PHE A 44 0.36 13.34 -2.28
C PHE A 44 -0.66 14.45 -2.51
N SER A 45 -0.29 15.69 -2.21
CA SER A 45 -1.20 16.83 -2.30
C SER A 45 -1.58 17.18 -3.75
N ASP A 46 -0.81 16.71 -4.73
CA ASP A 46 -1.03 16.97 -6.16
C ASP A 46 -1.88 15.89 -6.84
N THR A 47 -2.33 14.89 -6.10
CA THR A 47 -3.14 13.80 -6.64
C THR A 47 -4.25 13.45 -5.64
N ARG A 48 -5.21 12.64 -6.09
CA ARG A 48 -6.35 12.24 -5.29
C ARG A 48 -6.35 10.74 -5.07
N ILE A 49 -7.11 10.30 -4.06
CA ILE A 49 -7.36 8.90 -3.82
C ILE A 49 -8.30 8.37 -4.91
N SER A 50 -7.87 7.32 -5.59
CA SER A 50 -8.71 6.61 -6.55
C SER A 50 -9.57 5.56 -5.83
N ILE A 51 -8.95 4.74 -4.99
CA ILE A 51 -9.65 3.69 -4.25
C ILE A 51 -8.88 3.32 -2.99
N ILE A 52 -9.61 2.94 -1.94
CA ILE A 52 -9.07 2.42 -0.70
C ILE A 52 -9.59 1.01 -0.50
N LYS A 53 -8.69 0.06 -0.30
CA LYS A 53 -9.02 -1.31 0.09
C LYS A 53 -8.64 -1.52 1.53
N ILE A 54 -9.61 -1.86 2.35
CA ILE A 54 -9.41 -2.11 3.77
C ILE A 54 -9.56 -3.60 4.04
N GLU A 55 -8.57 -4.19 4.67
CA GLU A 55 -8.62 -5.57 5.10
C GLU A 55 -8.69 -5.61 6.63
N PRO A 56 -9.90 -5.72 7.21
CA PRO A 56 -10.07 -5.67 8.66
C PRO A 56 -9.54 -6.96 9.30
N LYS A 57 -8.61 -6.80 10.23
CA LYS A 57 -8.04 -7.91 11.02
C LYS A 57 -7.69 -7.42 12.44
N GLY A 58 -8.58 -6.65 13.06
CA GLY A 58 -8.31 -6.08 14.38
C GLY A 58 -7.05 -5.22 14.36
N SER A 59 -6.08 -5.55 15.22
CA SER A 59 -4.80 -4.83 15.28
C SER A 59 -3.89 -5.07 14.07
N ALA A 60 -4.23 -6.02 13.20
CA ALA A 60 -3.52 -6.29 11.96
C ALA A 60 -4.24 -5.74 10.73
N THR A 61 -5.21 -4.87 10.91
CA THR A 61 -5.93 -4.21 9.82
C THR A 61 -4.96 -3.46 8.92
N THR A 62 -5.11 -3.64 7.61
CA THR A 62 -4.29 -2.97 6.61
C THR A 62 -5.15 -2.14 5.66
N TYR A 63 -4.53 -1.10 5.10
CA TYR A 63 -5.18 -0.18 4.19
C TYR A 63 -4.32 -0.04 2.95
N ASP A 64 -4.86 -0.39 1.78
CA ASP A 64 -4.19 -0.21 0.50
C ASP A 64 -4.87 0.93 -0.25
N VAL A 65 -4.11 1.98 -0.50
CA VAL A 65 -4.61 3.19 -1.17
C VAL A 65 -3.99 3.29 -2.54
N LEU A 66 -4.82 3.35 -3.57
CA LEU A 66 -4.38 3.65 -4.92
C LEU A 66 -4.68 5.11 -5.21
N MET A 67 -3.66 5.86 -5.59
CA MET A 67 -3.79 7.25 -5.98
C MET A 67 -4.10 7.35 -7.47
N GLU A 68 -4.71 8.47 -7.88
CA GLU A 68 -5.04 8.68 -9.29
C GLU A 68 -3.81 8.75 -10.21
N ASN A 69 -2.65 9.12 -9.65
CA ASN A 69 -1.39 9.13 -10.39
C ASN A 69 -0.75 7.75 -10.55
N GLY A 70 -1.41 6.70 -10.06
CA GLY A 70 -0.94 5.31 -10.20
C GLY A 70 -0.07 4.81 -9.05
N VAL A 71 0.30 5.66 -8.10
CA VAL A 71 1.08 5.21 -6.94
C VAL A 71 0.18 4.48 -5.96
N ALA A 72 0.60 3.30 -5.52
CA ALA A 72 -0.06 2.53 -4.48
C ALA A 72 0.67 2.72 -3.17
N VAL A 73 -0.07 2.97 -2.09
CA VAL A 73 0.47 3.15 -0.74
C VAL A 73 -0.25 2.22 0.22
N ALA A 74 0.49 1.41 0.94
CA ALA A 74 -0.07 0.55 1.98
C ALA A 74 0.23 1.13 3.36
N PHE A 75 -0.76 1.06 4.25
CA PHE A 75 -0.66 1.53 5.64
C PHE A 75 -1.02 0.41 6.60
N ASN A 76 -0.40 0.42 7.78
CA ASN A 76 -0.79 -0.47 8.87
C ASN A 76 -1.99 0.11 9.65
N HIS A 77 -2.42 -0.60 10.68
CA HIS A 77 -3.58 -0.18 11.49
C HIS A 77 -3.37 1.17 12.21
N LYS A 78 -2.13 1.57 12.43
CA LYS A 78 -1.80 2.86 13.04
C LYS A 78 -1.76 4.00 12.03
N GLY A 79 -1.86 3.69 10.75
CA GLY A 79 -1.77 4.69 9.69
C GLY A 79 -0.35 5.03 9.27
N MET A 80 0.62 4.18 9.61
CA MET A 80 2.00 4.33 9.13
C MET A 80 2.17 3.59 7.82
N TRP A 81 2.82 4.22 6.84
CA TRP A 81 3.05 3.56 5.57
C TRP A 81 4.00 2.38 5.71
N THR A 82 3.70 1.30 5.04
CA THR A 82 4.53 0.10 5.01
C THR A 82 5.12 -0.15 3.63
N GLU A 83 4.44 0.31 2.58
CA GLU A 83 4.89 0.13 1.20
C GLU A 83 4.37 1.25 0.33
N MET A 84 5.22 1.72 -0.59
CA MET A 84 4.84 2.62 -1.68
C MET A 84 5.38 2.05 -2.97
N ASP A 85 4.57 2.03 -4.02
CA ASP A 85 4.98 1.53 -5.33
C ASP A 85 4.37 2.39 -6.42
N ALA A 86 5.23 3.06 -7.17
CA ALA A 86 4.80 3.86 -8.31
C ALA A 86 4.57 3.02 -9.56
N LYS A 87 5.12 1.80 -9.58
CA LYS A 87 5.08 0.87 -10.72
C LYS A 87 5.77 1.43 -11.97
N VAL A 88 5.38 2.62 -12.37
CA VAL A 88 6.00 3.38 -13.45
C VAL A 88 6.24 4.79 -12.92
N GLY A 89 7.48 5.26 -12.96
CA GLY A 89 7.83 6.56 -12.43
C GLY A 89 8.43 6.47 -11.03
N SER A 90 8.11 7.44 -10.19
CA SER A 90 8.71 7.55 -8.86
C SER A 90 7.66 7.87 -7.79
N VAL A 91 7.95 7.45 -6.55
CA VAL A 91 7.18 7.87 -5.38
C VAL A 91 7.65 9.27 -4.95
N PRO A 92 6.83 10.01 -4.16
CA PRO A 92 7.28 11.30 -3.64
C PRO A 92 8.57 11.13 -2.83
N GLN A 93 9.64 11.80 -3.24
CA GLN A 93 10.93 11.66 -2.58
C GLN A 93 10.88 12.21 -1.15
N SER A 94 9.99 13.17 -0.89
CA SER A 94 9.77 13.72 0.45
C SER A 94 9.26 12.69 1.46
N ALA A 95 8.66 11.61 1.00
CA ALA A 95 8.14 10.54 1.85
C ALA A 95 9.20 9.53 2.26
N ILE A 96 10.38 9.54 1.62
CA ILE A 96 11.47 8.61 1.92
C ILE A 96 12.30 9.18 3.07
N PRO A 97 12.72 8.36 4.05
CA PRO A 97 13.63 8.83 5.10
C PRO A 97 14.86 9.50 4.52
N ALA A 98 15.24 10.64 5.10
CA ALA A 98 16.27 11.51 4.52
C ALA A 98 17.62 10.83 4.38
N ASP A 99 18.02 10.00 5.33
CA ASP A 99 19.27 9.25 5.31
C ASP A 99 19.30 8.22 4.17
N ILE A 100 18.20 7.56 3.93
CA ILE A 100 18.07 6.57 2.85
C ILE A 100 18.07 7.26 1.50
N LEU A 101 17.37 8.39 1.39
CA LEU A 101 17.33 9.17 0.16
C LEU A 101 18.72 9.72 -0.19
N GLN A 102 19.47 10.20 0.81
CA GLN A 102 20.82 10.68 0.61
C GLN A 102 21.76 9.56 0.17
N TYR A 103 21.65 8.39 0.81
CA TYR A 103 22.43 7.22 0.43
C TYR A 103 22.19 6.85 -1.04
N ALA A 104 20.93 6.85 -1.47
CA ALA A 104 20.56 6.54 -2.83
C ALA A 104 21.13 7.56 -3.83
N ARG A 105 21.06 8.85 -3.48
CA ARG A 105 21.58 9.92 -4.33
C ARG A 105 23.11 9.86 -4.48
N ASP A 106 23.81 9.51 -3.42
CA ASP A 106 25.26 9.39 -3.42
C ASP A 106 25.74 8.21 -4.25
N ARG A 107 25.02 7.08 -4.19
CA ARG A 107 25.38 5.85 -4.88
C ARG A 107 24.87 5.78 -6.32
N PHE A 108 23.69 6.33 -6.55
CA PHE A 108 22.99 6.23 -7.82
C PHE A 108 22.45 7.60 -8.24
N PRO A 109 23.37 8.55 -8.54
CA PRO A 109 22.93 9.90 -8.91
C PRO A 109 22.04 9.88 -10.17
N GLY A 110 20.98 10.67 -10.14
CA GLY A 110 20.02 10.73 -11.24
C GLY A 110 18.93 9.66 -11.19
N CYS A 111 19.01 8.70 -10.26
CA CYS A 111 17.94 7.72 -10.05
C CYS A 111 16.95 8.20 -9.02
N GLU A 112 15.67 7.98 -9.28
CA GLU A 112 14.59 8.27 -8.35
C GLU A 112 14.08 6.99 -7.72
N VAL A 113 13.51 7.09 -6.52
CA VAL A 113 12.94 5.93 -5.82
C VAL A 113 11.60 5.58 -6.48
N GLN A 114 11.52 4.40 -7.06
CA GLN A 114 10.31 3.88 -7.69
C GLN A 114 9.39 3.20 -6.67
N ALA A 115 9.97 2.50 -5.71
CA ALA A 115 9.22 1.79 -4.68
C ALA A 115 10.00 1.78 -3.39
N ALA A 116 9.29 1.73 -2.27
CA ALA A 116 9.87 1.64 -0.94
C ALA A 116 9.02 0.72 -0.07
N LYS A 117 9.68 -0.05 0.78
CA LYS A 117 9.00 -0.96 1.70
C LYS A 117 9.66 -0.87 3.07
N ARG A 118 8.86 -0.72 4.11
CA ARG A 118 9.35 -0.70 5.49
C ARG A 118 8.90 -1.95 6.23
N ASP A 119 9.86 -2.56 6.92
CA ASP A 119 9.61 -3.70 7.79
C ASP A 119 10.35 -3.44 9.10
N GLY A 120 9.60 -3.00 10.13
CA GLY A 120 10.20 -2.61 11.40
C GLY A 120 11.20 -1.47 11.23
N LYS A 121 12.49 -1.75 11.48
CA LYS A 121 13.57 -0.77 11.37
C LYS A 121 14.19 -0.72 9.98
N ASN A 122 13.87 -1.66 9.12
CA ASN A 122 14.49 -1.79 7.81
C ASN A 122 13.64 -1.12 6.74
N THR A 123 14.30 -0.42 5.84
CA THR A 123 13.67 0.17 4.68
C THR A 123 14.38 -0.32 3.43
N GLU A 124 13.62 -0.89 2.50
CA GLU A 124 14.10 -1.31 1.20
C GLU A 124 13.59 -0.33 0.15
N ILE A 125 14.43 0.04 -0.78
CA ILE A 125 14.04 0.92 -1.88
C ILE A 125 14.38 0.27 -3.22
N LYS A 126 13.57 0.59 -4.22
CA LYS A 126 13.79 0.21 -5.61
C LYS A 126 13.99 1.48 -6.43
N LEU A 127 15.08 1.51 -7.17
CA LEU A 127 15.44 2.64 -8.01
C LEU A 127 15.12 2.38 -9.48
#